data_9393a64a28c5b60f526a219aa13a6343
#
_entry.id   9393a64a28c5b60f526a219aa13a6343
#
_cell.length_a   1.000
_cell.length_b   1.000
_cell.length_c   1.000
_cell.angle_alpha   90.00
_cell.angle_beta   90.00
_cell.angle_gamma   90.00
#
_symmetry.space_group_name_H-M   'P 1'
#
loop_
_entity.id
_entity.type
_entity.pdbx_description
1 polymer ?
#
loop_
_entity_poly.entity_id
_entity_poly.type
_entity_poly.pdbx_seq_one_letter_code
_entity_poly.pdbx_strand_id
1 'polypeptide(L)'
;HVWPKSRGNYFGNSLAGADIHHIRPTVININSTRGNLKLGYITGTKREISYLGKGIGCYYGNGYFEPSDEIKGDVARILFYMLTRYSETDSKSITVVAESMDLLLEWNELDPVDALEKQRNDVGEDIQGNRNPF
;
A
#
# COMPACT_ATOMS: atom_id res chain seq x y z
N HIS A 1 6.70 -3.97 1.52
CA HIS A 1 6.51 -3.26 0.25
C HIS A 1 5.03 -3.21 -0.11
N VAL A 2 4.43 -2.02 -0.04
CA VAL A 2 3.02 -1.83 -0.40
C VAL A 2 2.78 -2.16 -1.89
N TRP A 3 3.68 -1.72 -2.75
CA TRP A 3 3.76 -2.21 -4.13
C TRP A 3 4.61 -3.48 -4.16
N PRO A 4 4.02 -4.65 -4.47
CA PRO A 4 4.77 -5.90 -4.44
C PRO A 4 5.92 -5.92 -5.44
N LYS A 5 7.04 -6.48 -5.02
CA LYS A 5 8.23 -6.64 -5.86
C LYS A 5 7.93 -7.28 -7.21
N SER A 6 7.09 -8.31 -7.24
CA SER A 6 6.74 -9.04 -8.45
C SER A 6 5.79 -8.31 -9.39
N ARG A 7 5.29 -7.13 -8.99
CA ARG A 7 4.31 -6.36 -9.76
C ARG A 7 4.81 -5.03 -10.30
N GLY A 8 6.10 -4.79 -10.37
CA GLY A 8 6.48 -3.48 -10.85
C GLY A 8 7.94 -3.19 -11.09
N ASN A 9 8.84 -4.11 -10.86
CA ASN A 9 10.28 -3.88 -11.03
C ASN A 9 10.87 -2.70 -10.24
N TYR A 10 10.18 -2.19 -9.22
CA TYR A 10 10.74 -1.14 -8.36
C TYR A 10 11.95 -1.59 -7.54
N PHE A 11 12.47 -2.79 -7.79
CA PHE A 11 13.41 -3.46 -6.93
C PHE A 11 14.73 -3.87 -7.58
N GLY A 12 14.94 -3.54 -8.81
CA GLY A 12 16.23 -3.79 -9.44
C GLY A 12 17.33 -2.98 -8.73
N ASN A 13 18.01 -2.14 -9.43
CA ASN A 13 18.96 -1.19 -8.86
C ASN A 13 18.30 0.16 -8.50
N SER A 14 16.98 0.20 -8.31
CA SER A 14 16.25 1.43 -8.08
C SER A 14 16.10 1.74 -6.59
N LEU A 15 16.09 3.03 -6.29
CA LEU A 15 15.85 3.55 -4.94
C LEU A 15 14.42 3.28 -4.47
N ALA A 16 13.50 3.02 -5.38
CA ALA A 16 12.08 2.85 -5.08
C ALA A 16 11.79 1.68 -4.13
N GLY A 17 12.57 0.60 -4.21
CA GLY A 17 12.43 -0.55 -3.31
C GLY A 17 12.85 -0.28 -1.88
N ALA A 18 13.71 0.70 -1.67
CA ALA A 18 14.24 1.09 -0.36
C ALA A 18 13.63 2.41 0.17
N ASP A 19 12.68 2.98 -0.55
CA ASP A 19 12.08 4.26 -0.19
C ASP A 19 11.29 4.14 1.11
N ILE A 20 11.61 4.99 2.09
CA ILE A 20 11.00 4.95 3.42
C ILE A 20 9.51 5.26 3.40
N HIS A 21 9.04 6.04 2.43
CA HIS A 21 7.61 6.34 2.25
C HIS A 21 6.83 5.18 1.62
N HIS A 22 7.53 4.20 1.04
CA HIS A 22 6.93 3.01 0.44
C HIS A 22 6.77 1.87 1.43
N ILE A 23 7.74 1.68 2.32
CA ILE A 23 7.86 0.49 3.17
C ILE A 23 7.04 0.66 4.44
N ARG A 24 6.33 -0.42 4.83
CA ARG A 24 5.60 -0.50 6.10
C ARG A 24 5.92 -1.81 6.82
N PRO A 25 6.19 -1.76 8.14
CA PRO A 25 6.33 -2.98 8.93
C PRO A 25 4.98 -3.70 9.01
N THR A 26 5.02 -5.02 8.97
CA THR A 26 3.83 -5.86 9.11
C THR A 26 4.21 -7.22 9.68
N VAL A 27 3.24 -7.93 10.26
CA VAL A 27 3.45 -9.28 10.74
C VAL A 27 3.55 -10.27 9.58
N ILE A 28 4.28 -11.34 9.79
CA ILE A 28 4.63 -12.32 8.74
C ILE A 28 3.38 -12.92 8.08
N ASN A 29 2.36 -13.29 8.86
CA ASN A 29 1.16 -13.91 8.29
C ASN A 29 0.36 -12.97 7.39
N ILE A 30 0.31 -11.68 7.72
CA ILE A 30 -0.34 -10.67 6.86
C ILE A 30 0.44 -10.51 5.57
N ASN A 31 1.75 -10.35 5.69
CA ASN A 31 2.64 -10.20 4.55
C ASN A 31 2.58 -11.42 3.60
N SER A 32 2.60 -12.62 4.16
CA SER A 32 2.53 -13.86 3.39
C SER A 32 1.19 -14.04 2.71
N THR A 33 0.09 -13.76 3.41
CA THR A 33 -1.27 -13.86 2.85
C THR A 33 -1.49 -12.83 1.78
N ARG A 34 -1.05 -11.57 1.99
CA ARG A 34 -1.13 -10.54 0.97
C ARG A 34 -0.31 -10.95 -0.26
N GLY A 35 0.91 -11.46 -0.09
CA GLY A 35 1.77 -11.86 -1.18
C GLY A 35 1.87 -10.75 -2.24
N ASN A 36 1.42 -11.06 -3.46
CA ASN A 36 1.31 -10.10 -4.55
C ASN A 36 -0.13 -9.86 -5.02
N LEU A 37 -1.12 -10.16 -4.19
CA LEU A 37 -2.52 -9.89 -4.52
C LEU A 37 -2.71 -8.40 -4.83
N LYS A 38 -3.55 -8.10 -5.81
CA LYS A 38 -3.94 -6.72 -6.11
C LYS A 38 -4.78 -6.15 -4.98
N LEU A 39 -4.66 -4.85 -4.79
CA LEU A 39 -5.52 -4.12 -3.85
C LEU A 39 -6.88 -3.86 -4.47
N GLY A 40 -7.94 -4.13 -3.74
CA GLY A 40 -9.30 -3.91 -4.21
C GLY A 40 -10.34 -4.44 -3.24
N TYR A 41 -11.60 -4.12 -3.52
CA TYR A 41 -12.72 -4.77 -2.85
C TYR A 41 -12.87 -6.20 -3.37
N ILE A 42 -13.19 -7.11 -2.45
CA ILE A 42 -13.33 -8.51 -2.77
C ILE A 42 -14.78 -8.78 -3.16
N THR A 43 -14.98 -9.31 -4.36
CA THR A 43 -16.28 -9.81 -4.82
C THR A 43 -16.37 -11.32 -4.53
N GLY A 44 -17.52 -11.75 -4.06
CA GLY A 44 -17.73 -13.15 -3.68
C GLY A 44 -17.24 -13.46 -2.27
N THR A 45 -16.71 -14.66 -2.06
CA THR A 45 -16.24 -15.09 -0.74
C THR A 45 -14.96 -14.39 -0.35
N LYS A 46 -14.97 -13.65 0.77
CA LYS A 46 -13.80 -13.06 1.36
C LYS A 46 -13.46 -13.71 2.70
N ARG A 47 -12.16 -13.85 2.96
CA ARG A 47 -11.62 -14.44 4.17
C ARG A 47 -10.90 -13.39 4.97
N GLU A 48 -11.23 -13.27 6.24
CA GLU A 48 -10.54 -12.36 7.15
C GLU A 48 -9.23 -12.99 7.62
N ILE A 49 -8.17 -12.16 7.65
CA ILE A 49 -6.89 -12.55 8.21
C ILE A 49 -6.97 -12.44 9.73
N SER A 50 -6.49 -13.46 10.41
CA SER A 50 -6.41 -13.49 11.87
C SER A 50 -4.97 -13.36 12.35
N TYR A 51 -4.78 -12.67 13.47
CA TYR A 51 -3.53 -12.61 14.20
C TYR A 51 -3.79 -12.83 15.69
N LEU A 52 -3.04 -13.76 16.28
CA LEU A 52 -3.24 -14.19 17.68
C LEU A 52 -4.69 -14.55 18.01
N GLY A 53 -5.35 -15.25 17.09
CA GLY A 53 -6.73 -15.73 17.27
C GLY A 53 -7.82 -14.68 17.05
N LYS A 54 -7.47 -13.48 16.62
CA LYS A 54 -8.43 -12.39 16.33
C LYS A 54 -8.37 -11.96 14.88
N GLY A 55 -9.54 -11.71 14.29
CA GLY A 55 -9.64 -11.04 13.01
C GLY A 55 -9.11 -9.61 13.10
N ILE A 56 -8.40 -9.18 12.07
CA ILE A 56 -7.72 -7.85 12.04
C ILE A 56 -8.33 -6.88 11.03
N GLY A 57 -9.46 -7.21 10.45
CA GLY A 57 -10.14 -6.34 9.49
C GLY A 57 -9.52 -6.29 8.09
N CYS A 58 -8.48 -7.07 7.83
CA CYS A 58 -7.93 -7.25 6.49
C CYS A 58 -8.45 -8.54 5.88
N TYR A 59 -8.79 -8.49 4.60
CA TYR A 59 -9.42 -9.61 3.91
C TYR A 59 -8.69 -9.98 2.62
N TYR A 60 -8.87 -11.21 2.17
CA TYR A 60 -8.38 -11.67 0.87
C TYR A 60 -9.39 -12.60 0.21
N GLY A 61 -9.37 -12.65 -1.08
CA GLY A 61 -10.23 -13.51 -1.89
C GLY A 61 -10.30 -13.04 -3.34
N ASN A 62 -10.63 -13.95 -4.23
CA ASN A 62 -10.84 -13.69 -5.65
C ASN A 62 -9.70 -12.87 -6.31
N GLY A 63 -8.45 -13.10 -5.92
CA GLY A 63 -7.28 -12.42 -6.48
C GLY A 63 -6.98 -11.04 -5.89
N TYR A 64 -7.72 -10.60 -4.86
CA TYR A 64 -7.58 -9.29 -4.23
C TYR A 64 -7.25 -9.41 -2.74
N PHE A 65 -6.57 -8.36 -2.27
CA PHE A 65 -6.38 -8.07 -0.86
C PHE A 65 -7.09 -6.76 -0.52
N GLU A 66 -7.91 -6.79 0.51
CA GLU A 66 -8.62 -5.62 1.01
C GLU A 66 -8.07 -5.25 2.39
N PRO A 67 -7.33 -4.13 2.52
CA PRO A 67 -6.83 -3.67 3.81
C PRO A 67 -7.99 -3.22 4.71
N SER A 68 -7.72 -3.16 6.02
CA SER A 68 -8.69 -2.63 6.97
C SER A 68 -9.02 -1.17 6.65
N ASP A 69 -10.20 -0.73 7.06
CA ASP A 69 -10.68 0.63 6.78
C ASP A 69 -9.73 1.71 7.31
N GLU A 70 -9.04 1.42 8.42
CA GLU A 70 -8.10 2.34 9.09
C GLU A 70 -6.79 2.57 8.35
N ILE A 71 -6.50 1.79 7.31
CA ILE A 71 -5.25 1.90 6.53
C ILE A 71 -5.49 1.98 5.02
N LYS A 72 -6.73 2.03 4.58
CA LYS A 72 -7.06 2.14 3.16
C LYS A 72 -6.49 3.42 2.55
N GLY A 73 -6.64 4.54 3.26
CA GLY A 73 -6.10 5.82 2.84
C GLY A 73 -4.57 5.85 2.83
N ASP A 74 -3.94 5.29 3.87
CA ASP A 74 -2.48 5.17 3.94
C ASP A 74 -1.93 4.44 2.72
N VAL A 75 -2.54 3.31 2.38
CA VAL A 75 -2.16 2.50 1.22
C VAL A 75 -2.34 3.28 -0.08
N ALA A 76 -3.46 3.97 -0.24
CA ALA A 76 -3.73 4.79 -1.42
C ALA A 76 -2.68 5.89 -1.59
N ARG A 77 -2.39 6.65 -0.53
CA ARG A 77 -1.41 7.75 -0.55
C ARG A 77 0.02 7.27 -0.79
N ILE A 78 0.37 6.09 -0.30
CA ILE A 78 1.66 5.45 -0.63
C ILE A 78 1.75 5.15 -2.12
N LEU A 79 0.71 4.60 -2.71
CA LEU A 79 0.69 4.29 -4.14
C LEU A 79 0.71 5.56 -5.00
N PHE A 80 0.00 6.61 -4.61
CA PHE A 80 0.08 7.92 -5.28
C PHE A 80 1.50 8.47 -5.25
N TYR A 81 2.15 8.39 -4.10
CA TYR A 81 3.55 8.79 -3.95
C TYR A 81 4.46 8.00 -4.90
N MET A 82 4.36 6.67 -4.91
CA MET A 82 5.20 5.83 -5.77
C MET A 82 5.00 6.13 -7.26
N LEU A 83 3.76 6.30 -7.69
CA LEU A 83 3.45 6.65 -9.08
C LEU A 83 4.04 8.00 -9.46
N THR A 84 3.93 9.00 -8.58
CA THR A 84 4.41 10.36 -8.86
C THR A 84 5.93 10.45 -8.77
N ARG A 85 6.51 9.91 -7.72
CA ARG A 85 7.95 10.01 -7.45
C ARG A 85 8.80 9.29 -8.50
N TYR A 86 8.31 8.17 -9.00
CA TYR A 86 9.05 7.31 -9.92
C TYR A 86 8.47 7.29 -11.34
N SER A 87 7.62 8.24 -11.68
CA SER A 87 6.98 8.33 -13.00
C SER A 87 7.98 8.43 -14.16
N GLU A 88 9.10 9.10 -13.96
CA GLU A 88 10.13 9.29 -15.00
C GLU A 88 11.08 8.09 -15.11
N THR A 89 11.30 7.36 -14.02
CA THR A 89 12.27 6.26 -13.97
C THR A 89 11.63 4.89 -14.14
N ASP A 90 10.38 4.73 -13.73
CA ASP A 90 9.64 3.49 -13.85
C ASP A 90 8.12 3.78 -13.93
N SER A 91 7.68 4.15 -15.12
CA SER A 91 6.27 4.43 -15.37
C SER A 91 5.45 3.14 -15.35
N LYS A 92 4.64 2.96 -14.30
CA LYS A 92 3.73 1.83 -14.15
C LYS A 92 2.28 2.28 -14.12
N SER A 93 1.41 1.42 -14.65
CA SER A 93 -0.02 1.61 -14.48
C SER A 93 -0.46 1.18 -13.09
N ILE A 94 -1.37 1.93 -12.47
CA ILE A 94 -1.94 1.56 -11.18
C ILE A 94 -2.65 0.20 -11.21
N THR A 95 -3.19 -0.19 -12.35
CA THR A 95 -3.89 -1.46 -12.54
C THR A 95 -3.00 -2.71 -12.38
N VAL A 96 -1.70 -2.51 -12.31
CA VAL A 96 -0.74 -3.58 -11.98
C VAL A 96 -0.86 -4.00 -10.51
N VAL A 97 -1.20 -3.06 -9.61
CA VAL A 97 -1.18 -3.28 -8.16
C VAL A 97 -2.55 -3.08 -7.50
N ALA A 98 -3.46 -2.35 -8.11
CA ALA A 98 -4.79 -2.08 -7.60
C ALA A 98 -5.85 -2.29 -8.68
N GLU A 99 -7.10 -2.41 -8.26
CA GLU A 99 -8.24 -2.56 -9.17
C GLU A 99 -8.35 -1.35 -10.11
N SER A 100 -8.29 -0.14 -9.55
CA SER A 100 -8.41 1.10 -10.31
C SER A 100 -7.87 2.30 -9.53
N MET A 101 -7.68 3.41 -10.24
CA MET A 101 -7.39 4.70 -9.60
C MET A 101 -8.59 5.22 -8.80
N ASP A 102 -9.80 5.03 -9.31
CA ASP A 102 -11.04 5.47 -8.65
C ASP A 102 -11.20 4.80 -7.28
N LEU A 103 -10.87 3.52 -7.15
CA LEU A 103 -10.83 2.81 -5.88
C LEU A 103 -9.87 3.48 -4.88
N LEU A 104 -8.68 3.83 -5.32
CA LEU A 104 -7.70 4.46 -4.44
C LEU A 104 -8.11 5.88 -4.03
N LEU A 105 -8.74 6.62 -4.90
CA LEU A 105 -9.31 7.94 -4.57
C LEU A 105 -10.42 7.80 -3.54
N GLU A 106 -11.31 6.82 -3.69
CA GLU A 106 -12.33 6.50 -2.70
C GLU A 106 -11.71 6.15 -1.35
N TRP A 107 -10.69 5.29 -1.33
CA TRP A 107 -10.00 4.93 -0.10
C TRP A 107 -9.32 6.12 0.58
N ASN A 108 -8.75 7.03 -0.19
CA ASN A 108 -8.17 8.26 0.33
C ASN A 108 -9.20 9.16 1.03
N GLU A 109 -10.44 9.18 0.54
CA GLU A 109 -11.54 9.93 1.17
C GLU A 109 -12.08 9.22 2.41
N LEU A 110 -12.19 7.88 2.37
CA LEU A 110 -12.71 7.08 3.48
C LEU A 110 -11.79 7.12 4.71
N ASP A 111 -10.51 7.19 4.50
CA ASP A 111 -9.49 7.15 5.55
C ASP A 111 -8.55 8.36 5.41
N PRO A 112 -8.93 9.53 5.99
CA PRO A 112 -8.12 10.73 5.94
C PRO A 112 -6.79 10.58 6.68
N VAL A 113 -5.82 11.42 6.34
CA VAL A 113 -4.50 11.45 6.98
C VAL A 113 -4.63 11.66 8.49
N ASP A 114 -4.10 10.72 9.25
CA ASP A 114 -4.09 10.78 10.71
C ASP A 114 -2.75 11.30 11.30
N ALA A 115 -2.69 11.38 12.62
CA ALA A 115 -1.52 11.89 13.33
C ALA A 115 -0.30 10.98 13.17
N LEU A 116 -0.49 9.65 13.11
CA LEU A 116 0.59 8.70 12.95
C LEU A 116 1.20 8.79 11.54
N GLU A 117 0.36 8.92 10.54
CA GLU A 117 0.81 9.08 9.15
C GLU A 117 1.60 10.39 8.97
N LYS A 118 1.13 11.49 9.58
CA LYS A 118 1.86 12.77 9.59
C LYS A 118 3.23 12.64 10.26
N GLN A 119 3.28 12.02 11.42
CA GLN A 119 4.53 11.79 12.15
C GLN A 119 5.51 10.95 11.32
N ARG A 120 5.02 9.89 10.66
CA ARG A 120 5.85 9.07 9.76
C ARG A 120 6.41 9.88 8.60
N ASN A 121 5.59 10.75 8.04
CA ASN A 121 6.00 11.62 6.94
C ASN A 121 7.10 12.60 7.39
N ASP A 122 6.95 13.20 8.56
CA ASP A 122 7.95 14.11 9.14
C ASP A 122 9.28 13.39 9.40
N VAL A 123 9.24 12.22 10.02
CA VAL A 123 10.44 11.39 10.26
C VAL A 123 11.07 10.93 8.93
N GLY A 124 10.24 10.55 7.97
CA GLY A 124 10.70 10.17 6.64
C GLY A 124 11.42 11.31 5.93
N GLU A 125 10.90 12.53 6.03
CA GLU A 125 11.56 13.72 5.49
C GLU A 125 12.91 13.99 6.15
N ASP A 126 12.97 13.89 7.48
CA ASP A 126 14.22 14.09 8.22
C ASP A 126 15.31 13.08 7.83
N ILE A 127 14.94 11.85 7.53
CA ILE A 127 15.87 10.78 7.18
C ILE A 127 16.22 10.79 5.70
N GLN A 128 15.23 10.91 4.81
CA GLN A 128 15.38 10.73 3.37
C GLN A 128 15.47 12.04 2.59
N GLY A 129 15.02 13.14 3.18
CA GLY A 129 15.10 14.48 2.58
C GLY A 129 13.93 14.85 1.67
N ASN A 130 12.89 14.03 1.61
CA ASN A 130 11.68 14.33 0.85
C ASN A 130 10.42 13.87 1.58
N ARG A 131 9.29 14.46 1.23
CA ARG A 131 7.98 14.13 1.81
C ARG A 131 7.12 13.36 0.82
N ASN A 132 6.18 12.58 1.36
CA ASN A 132 4.98 12.20 0.63
C ASN A 132 4.02 13.41 0.66
N PRO A 133 3.70 14.03 -0.49
CA PRO A 133 2.84 15.21 -0.52
C PRO A 133 1.35 14.88 -0.38
N PHE A 134 0.99 13.60 -0.50
CA PHE A 134 -0.39 13.14 -0.46
C PHE A 134 -0.85 12.81 0.96
#